data_4f09fee648b0dbf7919b60590c2be86d
#
_entry.id   4f09fee648b0dbf7919b60590c2be86d
#
_cell.length_a   1.000
_cell.length_b   1.000
_cell.length_c   1.000
_cell.angle_alpha   90.00
_cell.angle_beta   90.00
_cell.angle_gamma   90.00
#
_symmetry.space_group_name_H-M   'P 1'
#
loop_
_entity.id
_entity.type
_entity.pdbx_description
1 polymer ?
#
loop_
_entity_poly.entity_id
_entity_poly.type
_entity_poly.pdbx_seq_one_letter_code
_entity_poly.pdbx_strand_id
1 'polypeptide(L)'
;RAVYGGIDVGTQDPTCVLIVGIDFQNRIWVLDEYYKPRADFKEWADLAGEWSVKYKVRKWFVDSDLTVKMLKRAGFNAYMPYKAKDAAGFAINFLNDRMARGMFFVNPSCAGLRMEIDTYQYKEQFDGDEVTFLAKVKPGQNDHAADSLRYACLPLSAANGQKYGQEVGF
;
A
#
# COMPACT_ATOMS: atom_id res chain seq x y z
N ARG A 1 4.33 16.65 -3.43
CA ARG A 1 3.25 17.19 -2.61
C ARG A 1 3.14 16.50 -1.27
N ALA A 2 3.09 15.19 -1.24
CA ALA A 2 3.16 14.39 -0.02
C ALA A 2 3.80 13.03 -0.31
N VAL A 3 4.47 12.45 0.70
CA VAL A 3 5.04 11.12 0.63
C VAL A 3 4.53 10.31 1.81
N TYR A 4 4.13 9.08 1.54
CA TYR A 4 3.62 8.12 2.51
C TYR A 4 4.40 6.82 2.42
N GLY A 5 4.49 6.11 3.53
CA GLY A 5 5.01 4.75 3.57
C GLY A 5 3.87 3.74 3.76
N GLY A 6 3.94 2.65 3.02
CA GLY A 6 3.08 1.48 3.23
C GLY A 6 3.93 0.30 3.66
N ILE A 7 3.45 -0.49 4.61
CA ILE A 7 4.16 -1.65 5.12
C ILE A 7 3.19 -2.82 5.24
N ASP A 8 3.53 -3.92 4.60
CA ASP A 8 2.92 -5.23 4.82
C ASP A 8 3.95 -6.17 5.46
N VAL A 9 3.64 -6.68 6.65
CA VAL A 9 4.58 -7.47 7.45
C VAL A 9 4.29 -8.94 7.29
N GLY A 10 5.17 -9.65 6.60
CA GLY A 10 5.16 -11.11 6.52
C GLY A 10 6.02 -11.75 7.61
N THR A 11 5.62 -12.90 8.14
CA THR A 11 6.42 -13.71 9.07
C THR A 11 7.21 -14.79 8.34
N GLN A 12 6.58 -15.54 7.47
CA GLN A 12 7.21 -16.50 6.54
C GLN A 12 7.25 -15.93 5.13
N ASP A 13 6.21 -15.19 4.78
CA ASP A 13 6.05 -14.46 3.55
C ASP A 13 6.91 -13.19 3.52
N PRO A 14 7.06 -12.54 2.36
CA PRO A 14 7.80 -11.30 2.27
C PRO A 14 7.21 -10.19 3.15
N THR A 15 8.09 -9.45 3.84
CA THR A 15 7.76 -8.11 4.32
C THR A 15 8.04 -7.14 3.20
N CYS A 16 7.05 -6.31 2.90
CA CYS A 16 7.19 -5.25 1.92
C CYS A 16 7.07 -3.87 2.57
N VAL A 17 8.01 -2.98 2.26
CA VAL A 17 7.96 -1.56 2.62
C VAL A 17 8.03 -0.75 1.34
N LEU A 18 7.04 0.10 1.09
CA LEU A 18 6.99 0.99 -0.07
C LEU A 18 7.00 2.45 0.33
N ILE A 19 7.69 3.25 -0.48
CA ILE A 19 7.61 4.71 -0.44
C ILE A 19 6.79 5.21 -1.63
N VAL A 20 5.69 5.90 -1.33
CA VAL A 20 4.73 6.36 -2.32
C VAL A 20 4.59 7.87 -2.25
N GLY A 21 4.93 8.55 -3.33
CA GLY A 21 4.77 9.99 -3.49
C GLY A 21 3.51 10.33 -4.28
N ILE A 22 2.90 11.47 -3.97
CA ILE A 22 1.87 12.09 -4.81
C ILE A 22 2.31 13.52 -5.16
N ASP A 23 2.24 13.87 -6.42
CA ASP A 23 2.59 15.19 -6.89
C ASP A 23 1.39 16.16 -6.99
N PHE A 24 1.63 17.38 -7.51
CA PHE A 24 0.58 18.39 -7.65
C PHE A 24 -0.45 18.09 -8.74
N GLN A 25 -0.14 17.15 -9.65
CA GLN A 25 -1.05 16.67 -10.67
C GLN A 25 -1.81 15.42 -10.22
N ASN A 26 -1.71 15.02 -8.95
CA ASN A 26 -2.26 13.81 -8.37
C ASN A 26 -1.76 12.50 -9.06
N ARG A 27 -0.55 12.54 -9.63
CA ARG A 27 0.14 11.35 -10.13
C ARG A 27 0.77 10.62 -8.95
N ILE A 28 0.76 9.31 -9.02
CA ILE A 28 1.33 8.43 -8.01
C ILE A 28 2.71 7.98 -8.48
N TRP A 29 3.68 8.05 -7.58
CA TRP A 29 5.07 7.67 -7.80
C TRP A 29 5.48 6.67 -6.73
N VAL A 30 5.73 5.42 -7.08
CA VAL A 30 6.41 4.48 -6.18
C VAL A 30 7.89 4.71 -6.31
N LEU A 31 8.51 5.20 -5.24
CA LEU A 31 9.86 5.76 -5.24
C LEU A 31 10.93 4.76 -4.84
N ASP A 32 10.60 3.90 -3.86
CA ASP A 32 11.54 2.92 -3.33
C ASP A 32 10.78 1.71 -2.75
N GLU A 33 11.44 0.56 -2.70
CA GLU A 33 10.89 -0.71 -2.24
C GLU A 33 11.92 -1.48 -1.41
N TYR A 34 11.45 -2.04 -0.30
CA TYR A 34 12.08 -3.17 0.38
C TYR A 34 11.14 -4.36 0.26
N TYR A 35 11.64 -5.48 -0.25
CA TYR A 35 10.86 -6.68 -0.43
C TYR A 35 11.70 -7.90 -0.08
N LYS A 36 11.43 -8.52 1.08
CA LYS A 36 12.26 -9.62 1.57
C LYS A 36 11.46 -10.63 2.38
N PRO A 37 11.53 -11.92 2.08
CA PRO A 37 10.96 -12.97 2.91
C PRO A 37 11.72 -13.08 4.23
N ARG A 38 11.02 -13.44 5.30
CA ARG A 38 11.59 -13.63 6.65
C ARG A 38 12.43 -12.44 7.11
N ALA A 39 11.96 -11.24 6.83
CA ALA A 39 12.66 -10.01 7.18
C ALA A 39 12.69 -9.79 8.69
N ASP A 40 13.84 -9.39 9.23
CA ASP A 40 13.96 -8.96 10.61
C ASP A 40 13.35 -7.58 10.81
N PHE A 41 12.62 -7.40 11.93
CA PHE A 41 11.96 -6.11 12.24
C PHE A 41 12.97 -4.96 12.25
N LYS A 42 14.12 -5.16 12.89
CA LYS A 42 15.12 -4.10 13.01
C LYS A 42 15.66 -3.68 11.64
N GLU A 43 15.91 -4.64 10.76
CA GLU A 43 16.43 -4.38 9.41
C GLU A 43 15.53 -3.42 8.62
N TRP A 44 14.25 -3.77 8.46
CA TRP A 44 13.35 -2.93 7.67
C TRP A 44 12.91 -1.67 8.42
N ALA A 45 12.87 -1.68 9.75
CA ALA A 45 12.53 -0.47 10.53
C ALA A 45 13.66 0.55 10.48
N ASP A 46 14.93 0.14 10.55
CA ASP A 46 16.08 1.03 10.37
C ASP A 46 16.05 1.67 8.98
N LEU A 47 15.82 0.87 7.93
CA LEU A 47 15.67 1.36 6.55
C LEU A 47 14.50 2.35 6.41
N ALA A 48 13.33 2.03 6.99
CA ALA A 48 12.20 2.93 7.01
C ALA A 48 12.51 4.26 7.72
N GLY A 49 13.34 4.21 8.76
CA GLY A 49 13.87 5.40 9.44
C GLY A 49 14.72 6.28 8.51
N GLU A 50 15.67 5.68 7.79
CA GLU A 50 16.47 6.38 6.78
C GLU A 50 15.58 6.99 5.69
N TRP A 51 14.61 6.24 5.19
CA TRP A 51 13.66 6.71 4.18
C TRP A 51 12.72 7.79 4.71
N SER A 52 12.37 7.77 6.01
CA SER A 52 11.59 8.85 6.63
C SER A 52 12.28 10.20 6.48
N VAL A 53 13.60 10.24 6.62
CA VAL A 53 14.41 11.45 6.46
C VAL A 53 14.61 11.78 4.99
N LYS A 54 15.08 10.81 4.19
CA LYS A 54 15.38 10.95 2.75
C LYS A 54 14.18 11.48 1.96
N TYR A 55 13.01 10.91 2.16
CA TYR A 55 11.79 11.22 1.40
C TYR A 55 10.84 12.15 2.12
N LYS A 56 11.13 12.55 3.37
CA LYS A 56 10.25 13.35 4.22
C LYS A 56 8.86 12.71 4.36
N VAL A 57 8.85 11.42 4.69
CA VAL A 57 7.63 10.63 4.81
C VAL A 57 6.71 11.22 5.88
N ARG A 58 5.48 11.55 5.49
CA ARG A 58 4.51 12.19 6.41
C ARG A 58 3.89 11.19 7.39
N LYS A 59 3.50 10.02 6.89
CA LYS A 59 2.84 8.97 7.67
C LYS A 59 3.23 7.61 7.11
N TRP A 60 3.25 6.64 8.00
CA TRP A 60 3.42 5.23 7.70
C TRP A 60 2.11 4.48 7.96
N PHE A 61 1.71 3.60 7.05
CA PHE A 61 0.53 2.78 7.18
C PHE A 61 0.90 1.31 7.18
N VAL A 62 0.46 0.59 8.21
CA VAL A 62 0.76 -0.83 8.40
C VAL A 62 -0.43 -1.57 9.00
N ASP A 63 -0.82 -2.71 8.42
CA ASP A 63 -1.98 -3.49 8.86
C ASP A 63 -1.68 -4.43 10.05
N SER A 64 -1.03 -3.88 11.10
CA SER A 64 -0.74 -4.59 12.34
C SER A 64 -0.70 -3.61 13.50
N ASP A 65 -1.65 -3.72 14.44
CA ASP A 65 -1.70 -2.86 15.62
C ASP A 65 -0.41 -2.97 16.46
N LEU A 66 0.13 -4.19 16.59
CA LEU A 66 1.40 -4.41 17.29
C LEU A 66 2.54 -3.66 16.60
N THR A 67 2.64 -3.79 15.29
CA THR A 67 3.70 -3.12 14.50
C THR A 67 3.54 -1.60 14.55
N VAL A 68 2.31 -1.07 14.48
CA VAL A 68 2.06 0.37 14.69
C VAL A 68 2.60 0.84 16.04
N LYS A 69 2.33 0.09 17.13
CA LYS A 69 2.83 0.43 18.46
C LYS A 69 4.35 0.41 18.53
N MET A 70 5.00 -0.58 17.91
CA MET A 70 6.46 -0.68 17.85
C MET A 70 7.07 0.49 17.07
N LEU A 71 6.54 0.81 15.90
CA LEU A 71 6.98 1.94 15.08
C LEU A 71 6.79 3.28 15.80
N LYS A 72 5.66 3.49 16.49
CA LYS A 72 5.43 4.71 17.28
C LYS A 72 6.45 4.86 18.40
N ARG A 73 6.80 3.76 19.09
CA ARG A 73 7.86 3.78 20.12
C ARG A 73 9.24 4.11 19.53
N ALA A 74 9.47 3.74 18.28
CA ALA A 74 10.67 4.10 17.54
C ALA A 74 10.60 5.51 16.90
N GLY A 75 9.57 6.31 17.18
CA GLY A 75 9.45 7.69 16.72
C GLY A 75 8.76 7.88 15.39
N PHE A 76 8.20 6.83 14.80
CA PHE A 76 7.48 6.93 13.51
C PHE A 76 6.07 7.48 13.69
N ASN A 77 5.64 8.29 12.72
CA ASN A 77 4.26 8.72 12.58
C ASN A 77 3.44 7.61 11.89
N ALA A 78 3.17 6.51 12.62
CA ALA A 78 2.59 5.28 12.10
C ALA A 78 1.13 5.09 12.48
N TYR A 79 0.31 4.55 11.56
CA TYR A 79 -1.12 4.33 11.70
C TYR A 79 -1.55 3.00 11.10
N MET A 80 -2.68 2.47 11.60
CA MET A 80 -3.42 1.44 10.86
C MET A 80 -4.05 2.08 9.62
N PRO A 81 -4.07 1.38 8.47
CA PRO A 81 -4.89 1.81 7.34
C PRO A 81 -6.37 1.74 7.74
N TYR A 82 -7.15 2.68 7.21
CA TYR A 82 -8.58 2.73 7.51
C TYR A 82 -9.30 1.47 7.01
N LYS A 83 -9.97 0.75 7.92
CA LYS A 83 -10.68 -0.51 7.66
C LYS A 83 -12.19 -0.30 7.54
N ALA A 84 -12.66 0.56 6.62
CA ALA A 84 -14.08 0.57 6.27
C ALA A 84 -14.45 -0.69 5.50
N LYS A 85 -15.74 -1.06 5.56
CA LYS A 85 -16.30 -2.02 4.62
C LYS A 85 -15.98 -1.52 3.20
N ASP A 86 -15.35 -2.37 2.38
CA ASP A 86 -14.92 -2.07 1.01
C ASP A 86 -13.72 -1.10 0.82
N ALA A 87 -13.00 -0.70 1.89
CA ALA A 87 -11.83 0.16 1.77
C ALA A 87 -10.77 -0.41 0.80
N ALA A 88 -10.59 -1.73 0.79
CA ALA A 88 -9.70 -2.39 -0.15
C ALA A 88 -10.14 -2.20 -1.61
N GLY A 89 -11.43 -2.41 -1.90
CA GLY A 89 -11.99 -2.21 -3.24
C GLY A 89 -11.84 -0.77 -3.72
N PHE A 90 -12.05 0.20 -2.84
CA PHE A 90 -11.85 1.62 -3.19
C PHE A 90 -10.41 1.95 -3.52
N ALA A 91 -9.44 1.47 -2.74
CA ALA A 91 -8.03 1.71 -3.02
C ALA A 91 -7.60 1.05 -4.34
N ILE A 92 -8.08 -0.16 -4.61
CA ILE A 92 -7.81 -0.86 -5.87
C ILE A 92 -8.42 -0.10 -7.05
N ASN A 93 -9.68 0.32 -6.97
CA ASN A 93 -10.33 1.10 -8.04
C ASN A 93 -9.62 2.44 -8.27
N PHE A 94 -9.17 3.10 -7.20
CA PHE A 94 -8.39 4.32 -7.30
C PHE A 94 -7.06 4.08 -8.04
N LEU A 95 -6.34 3.01 -7.71
CA LEU A 95 -5.08 2.66 -8.37
C LEU A 95 -5.30 2.29 -9.83
N ASN A 96 -6.33 1.49 -10.14
CA ASN A 96 -6.68 1.12 -11.51
C ASN A 96 -7.02 2.36 -12.37
N ASP A 97 -7.79 3.32 -11.82
CA ASP A 97 -8.06 4.59 -12.50
C ASP A 97 -6.77 5.37 -12.81
N ARG A 98 -5.82 5.42 -11.85
CA ARG A 98 -4.53 6.09 -12.06
C ARG A 98 -3.68 5.39 -13.10
N MET A 99 -3.64 4.06 -13.11
CA MET A 99 -2.94 3.27 -14.12
C MET A 99 -3.55 3.50 -15.51
N ALA A 100 -4.87 3.40 -15.63
CA ALA A 100 -5.58 3.59 -16.90
C ALA A 100 -5.38 5.00 -17.50
N ARG A 101 -5.19 6.01 -16.66
CA ARG A 101 -4.94 7.40 -17.09
C ARG A 101 -3.45 7.72 -17.30
N GLY A 102 -2.54 6.77 -17.16
CA GLY A 102 -1.10 7.04 -17.24
C GLY A 102 -0.58 7.94 -16.11
N MET A 103 -1.22 7.88 -14.94
CA MET A 103 -0.90 8.69 -13.77
C MET A 103 -0.26 7.88 -12.64
N PHE A 104 0.25 6.70 -12.95
CA PHE A 104 0.91 5.79 -12.00
C PHE A 104 2.29 5.41 -12.53
N PHE A 105 3.31 5.64 -11.72
CA PHE A 105 4.71 5.44 -12.09
C PHE A 105 5.42 4.63 -11.01
N VAL A 106 6.18 3.65 -11.43
CA VAL A 106 6.95 2.78 -10.54
C VAL A 106 8.43 2.88 -10.88
N ASN A 107 9.26 3.14 -9.87
CA ASN A 107 10.71 3.10 -10.05
C ASN A 107 11.12 1.69 -10.53
N PRO A 108 11.97 1.57 -11.56
CA PRO A 108 12.45 0.28 -12.04
C PRO A 108 13.07 -0.62 -10.96
N SER A 109 13.61 -0.04 -9.88
CA SER A 109 14.15 -0.78 -8.74
C SER A 109 13.09 -1.50 -7.89
N CYS A 110 11.81 -1.11 -7.97
CA CYS A 110 10.70 -1.76 -7.26
C CYS A 110 10.28 -3.06 -7.98
N ALA A 111 11.14 -4.06 -7.94
CA ALA A 111 10.98 -5.30 -8.70
C ALA A 111 9.86 -6.19 -8.16
N GLY A 112 9.67 -6.24 -6.83
CA GLY A 112 8.62 -7.01 -6.17
C GLY A 112 7.23 -6.49 -6.54
N LEU A 113 7.01 -5.19 -6.43
CA LEU A 113 5.74 -4.57 -6.81
C LEU A 113 5.42 -4.78 -8.29
N ARG A 114 6.41 -4.63 -9.17
CA ARG A 114 6.20 -4.83 -10.60
C ARG A 114 5.79 -6.26 -10.92
N MET A 115 6.47 -7.24 -10.31
CA MET A 115 6.13 -8.66 -10.45
C MET A 115 4.71 -8.94 -9.97
N GLU A 116 4.33 -8.38 -8.80
CA GLU A 116 2.98 -8.59 -8.27
C GLU A 116 1.90 -7.93 -9.11
N ILE A 117 2.09 -6.70 -9.59
CA ILE A 117 1.13 -6.01 -10.47
C ILE A 117 0.88 -6.83 -11.75
N ASP A 118 1.93 -7.39 -12.36
CA ASP A 118 1.84 -8.17 -13.59
C ASP A 118 1.08 -9.49 -13.38
N THR A 119 1.04 -10.02 -12.16
CA THR A 119 0.41 -11.29 -11.81
C THR A 119 -0.83 -11.16 -10.94
N TYR A 120 -1.22 -9.93 -10.57
CA TYR A 120 -2.33 -9.68 -9.66
C TYR A 120 -3.67 -10.10 -10.24
N GLN A 121 -4.40 -10.93 -9.51
CA GLN A 121 -5.67 -11.48 -9.94
C GLN A 121 -6.78 -11.19 -8.93
N TYR A 122 -7.98 -10.90 -9.47
CA TYR A 122 -9.21 -10.86 -8.69
C TYR A 122 -9.79 -12.26 -8.52
N LYS A 123 -10.57 -12.43 -7.46
CA LYS A 123 -11.33 -13.65 -7.28
C LYS A 123 -12.42 -13.73 -8.35
N GLU A 124 -12.40 -14.80 -9.12
CA GLU A 124 -13.47 -15.13 -10.08
C GLU A 124 -14.66 -15.72 -9.34
N GLN A 125 -15.85 -15.34 -9.77
CA GLN A 125 -17.09 -15.99 -9.40
C GLN A 125 -17.75 -16.54 -10.66
N PHE A 126 -18.07 -17.82 -10.64
CA PHE A 126 -18.76 -18.48 -11.72
C PHE A 126 -20.27 -18.51 -11.41
N ASP A 127 -21.09 -18.06 -12.35
CA ASP A 127 -22.53 -18.20 -12.33
C ASP A 127 -22.95 -18.84 -13.66
N GLY A 128 -23.04 -20.17 -13.67
CA GLY A 128 -23.15 -20.95 -14.90
C GLY A 128 -21.90 -20.77 -15.79
N ASP A 129 -22.13 -20.36 -17.03
CA ASP A 129 -21.04 -20.10 -18.01
C ASP A 129 -20.49 -18.65 -17.94
N GLU A 130 -21.09 -17.78 -17.11
CA GLU A 130 -20.62 -16.41 -16.91
C GLU A 130 -19.54 -16.34 -15.82
N VAL A 131 -18.44 -15.65 -16.15
CA VAL A 131 -17.35 -15.33 -15.22
C VAL A 131 -17.48 -13.87 -14.80
N THR A 132 -17.71 -13.65 -13.51
CA THR A 132 -17.68 -12.29 -12.92
C THR A 132 -16.48 -12.16 -12.01
N PHE A 133 -15.81 -10.99 -12.05
CA PHE A 133 -14.71 -10.71 -11.16
C PHE A 133 -15.24 -9.99 -9.90
N LEU A 134 -15.08 -10.63 -8.76
CA LEU A 134 -15.37 -9.97 -7.49
C LEU A 134 -14.27 -8.94 -7.19
N ALA A 135 -14.65 -7.82 -6.58
CA ALA A 135 -13.70 -6.84 -6.07
C ALA A 135 -12.94 -7.37 -4.82
N LYS A 136 -12.52 -8.63 -4.87
CA LYS A 136 -11.76 -9.33 -3.84
C LYS A 136 -10.54 -9.96 -4.47
N VAL A 137 -9.46 -9.91 -3.75
CA VAL A 137 -8.18 -10.51 -4.14
C VAL A 137 -8.30 -12.02 -4.17
N LYS A 138 -7.69 -12.66 -5.15
CA LYS A 138 -7.60 -14.12 -5.23
C LYS A 138 -6.73 -14.64 -4.08
N PRO A 139 -7.22 -15.57 -3.25
CA PRO A 139 -6.44 -16.11 -2.14
C PRO A 139 -5.17 -16.84 -2.62
N GLY A 140 -4.09 -16.71 -1.85
CA GLY A 140 -2.86 -17.49 -2.07
C GLY A 140 -1.94 -16.96 -3.18
N GLN A 141 -2.15 -15.73 -3.64
CA GLN A 141 -1.17 -15.06 -4.51
C GLN A 141 -0.20 -14.21 -3.68
N ASN A 142 0.92 -13.82 -4.29
CA ASN A 142 1.81 -12.82 -3.72
C ASN A 142 1.18 -11.45 -3.91
N ASP A 143 0.80 -10.78 -2.82
CA ASP A 143 0.13 -9.47 -2.82
C ASP A 143 0.70 -8.50 -1.77
N HIS A 144 1.87 -8.80 -1.23
CA HIS A 144 2.50 -8.05 -0.16
C HIS A 144 2.88 -6.63 -0.56
N ALA A 145 3.44 -6.45 -1.77
CA ALA A 145 3.76 -5.13 -2.30
C ALA A 145 2.50 -4.39 -2.75
N ALA A 146 1.53 -5.11 -3.33
CA ALA A 146 0.23 -4.55 -3.69
C ALA A 146 -0.54 -4.08 -2.44
N ASP A 147 -0.48 -4.82 -1.34
CA ASP A 147 -1.07 -4.43 -0.06
C ASP A 147 -0.37 -3.23 0.57
N SER A 148 0.97 -3.21 0.59
CA SER A 148 1.75 -2.05 1.02
C SER A 148 1.41 -0.80 0.21
N LEU A 149 1.29 -0.91 -1.12
CA LEU A 149 0.85 0.17 -2.00
C LEU A 149 -0.55 0.64 -1.65
N ARG A 150 -1.48 -0.28 -1.46
CA ARG A 150 -2.87 0.00 -1.08
C ARG A 150 -2.94 0.76 0.24
N TYR A 151 -2.17 0.35 1.26
CA TYR A 151 -2.13 1.04 2.55
C TYR A 151 -1.62 2.47 2.43
N ALA A 152 -0.56 2.70 1.68
CA ALA A 152 -0.02 4.04 1.44
C ALA A 152 -0.98 4.94 0.64
N CYS A 153 -1.81 4.36 -0.24
CA CYS A 153 -2.71 5.11 -1.12
C CYS A 153 -4.10 5.36 -0.53
N LEU A 154 -4.51 4.65 0.53
CA LEU A 154 -5.83 4.85 1.16
C LEU A 154 -6.13 6.31 1.55
N PRO A 155 -5.21 7.07 2.16
CA PRO A 155 -5.45 8.48 2.46
C PRO A 155 -5.67 9.35 1.22
N LEU A 156 -5.13 8.93 0.07
CA LEU A 156 -5.22 9.65 -1.20
C LEU A 156 -6.55 9.40 -1.88
N SER A 157 -7.10 8.20 -1.77
CA SER A 157 -8.42 7.85 -2.31
C SER A 157 -9.53 8.62 -1.58
N ALA A 158 -9.41 8.81 -0.26
CA ALA A 158 -10.35 9.58 0.55
C ALA A 158 -10.35 11.09 0.21
N ALA A 159 -9.19 11.66 -0.17
CA ALA A 159 -9.05 13.08 -0.48
C ALA A 159 -9.69 13.48 -1.83
N ASN A 160 -10.04 12.52 -2.69
CA ASN A 160 -10.64 12.77 -4.01
C ASN A 160 -12.18 12.77 -4.02
N GLY A 161 -12.82 13.09 -2.89
CA GLY A 161 -14.26 13.40 -2.83
C GLY A 161 -15.13 12.27 -2.28
N GLN A 162 -14.58 11.15 -1.88
CA GLN A 162 -15.33 10.17 -1.09
C GLN A 162 -15.09 10.45 0.39
N LYS A 163 -16.06 11.08 1.03
CA LYS A 163 -16.09 11.25 2.50
C LYS A 163 -16.22 9.87 3.15
N TYR A 164 -15.09 9.25 3.43
CA TYR A 164 -15.04 8.24 4.47
C TYR A 164 -15.23 8.94 5.81
N GLY A 165 -16.20 8.46 6.60
CA GLY A 165 -16.73 9.07 7.80
C GLY A 165 -15.73 9.90 8.64
N GLN A 166 -16.28 10.94 9.22
CA GLN A 166 -15.65 12.02 9.98
C GLN A 166 -14.83 11.56 11.19
N GLU A 167 -13.76 10.82 11.03
CA GLU A 167 -12.82 10.55 12.16
C GLU A 167 -11.40 10.24 11.70
N VAL A 168 -10.93 10.88 10.64
CA VAL A 168 -9.49 10.97 10.42
C VAL A 168 -9.08 12.37 10.83
N GLY A 169 -8.87 12.57 12.14
CA GLY A 169 -8.24 13.77 12.67
C GLY A 169 -6.87 13.94 11.99
N PHE A 170 -6.74 14.94 11.15
CA PHE A 170 -5.50 15.41 10.55
C PHE A 170 -4.73 16.25 11.54
#